data_c399bcb6e9d7bbce220cc32d605910b6
#
_entry.id   c399bcb6e9d7bbce220cc32d605910b6
#
_cell.length_a   1.000
_cell.length_b   1.000
_cell.length_c   1.000
_cell.angle_alpha   90.00
_cell.angle_beta   90.00
_cell.angle_gamma   90.00
#
_symmetry.space_group_name_H-M   'P 1'
#
loop_
_entity.id
_entity.type
_entity.pdbx_description
1 polymer ?
#
loop_
_entity_poly.entity_id
_entity_poly.type
_entity_poly.pdbx_seq_one_letter_code
_entity_poly.pdbx_strand_id
1 'polypeptide(L)' 'MLSKTEKDNLARVFKAFDVNGDGKLSMDEVKTGYLEHYGRVMSDEEIEKMFKSVDSDNSGFIDYSEFVIAAMNEK' A
#
# COMPACT_ATOMS: atom_id res chain seq x y z
N MET A 1 2.23 -12.95 -13.12
CA MET A 1 0.77 -12.69 -13.07
C MET A 1 0.20 -13.16 -11.74
N LEU A 2 -0.63 -12.35 -11.12
CA LEU A 2 -1.24 -12.71 -9.84
C LEU A 2 -2.43 -13.64 -10.05
N SER A 3 -2.59 -14.61 -9.15
CA SER A 3 -3.77 -15.46 -9.14
C SER A 3 -4.97 -14.66 -8.60
N LYS A 4 -6.17 -15.18 -8.83
CA LYS A 4 -7.38 -14.56 -8.30
C LYS A 4 -7.34 -14.43 -6.78
N THR A 5 -6.84 -15.47 -6.10
CA THR A 5 -6.72 -15.47 -4.64
C THR A 5 -5.78 -14.36 -4.17
N GLU A 6 -4.67 -14.16 -4.87
CA GLU A 6 -3.73 -13.12 -4.50
C GLU A 6 -4.33 -11.74 -4.67
N LYS A 7 -5.10 -11.51 -5.75
CA LYS A 7 -5.79 -10.25 -5.94
C LYS A 7 -6.83 -9.99 -4.85
N ASP A 8 -7.57 -11.03 -4.47
CA ASP A 8 -8.55 -10.92 -3.40
C ASP A 8 -7.88 -10.56 -2.07
N ASN A 9 -6.73 -11.19 -1.79
CA ASN A 9 -5.97 -10.88 -0.58
C ASN A 9 -5.48 -9.43 -0.59
N LEU A 10 -5.00 -8.96 -1.74
CA LEU A 10 -4.55 -7.58 -1.85
C LEU A 10 -5.70 -6.59 -1.62
N ALA A 11 -6.87 -6.91 -2.14
CA ALA A 11 -8.04 -6.06 -1.92
C ALA A 11 -8.40 -5.97 -0.44
N ARG A 12 -8.32 -7.07 0.28
CA ARG A 12 -8.59 -7.10 1.71
C ARG A 12 -7.56 -6.27 2.48
N VAL A 13 -6.29 -6.44 2.14
CA VAL A 13 -5.22 -5.68 2.78
C VAL A 13 -5.40 -4.20 2.50
N PHE A 14 -5.72 -3.84 1.27
CA PHE A 14 -5.96 -2.45 0.90
C PHE A 14 -7.06 -1.83 1.75
N LYS A 15 -8.18 -2.53 1.88
CA LYS A 15 -9.31 -2.04 2.69
C LYS A 15 -8.93 -1.91 4.16
N ALA A 16 -8.11 -2.84 4.65
CA ALA A 16 -7.66 -2.78 6.04
C ALA A 16 -6.74 -1.58 6.28
N PHE A 17 -5.92 -1.23 5.29
CA PHE A 17 -5.04 -0.08 5.37
C PHE A 17 -5.82 1.23 5.22
N ASP A 18 -6.88 1.22 4.43
CA ASP A 18 -7.68 2.41 4.12
C ASP A 18 -8.68 2.69 5.25
N VAL A 19 -8.19 3.32 6.31
CA VAL A 19 -8.97 3.59 7.50
C VAL A 19 -10.11 4.56 7.21
N ASN A 20 -9.86 5.53 6.34
CA ASN A 20 -10.85 6.56 6.00
C ASN A 20 -11.91 6.10 5.01
N GLY A 21 -11.64 5.03 4.28
CA GLY A 21 -12.55 4.51 3.27
C GLY A 21 -12.68 5.40 2.05
N ASP A 22 -11.66 6.19 1.74
CA ASP A 22 -11.68 7.09 0.60
C ASP A 22 -11.12 6.47 -0.69
N GLY A 23 -10.68 5.22 -0.61
CA GLY A 23 -10.12 4.52 -1.77
C GLY A 23 -8.67 4.84 -2.05
N LYS A 24 -8.00 5.52 -1.13
CA LYS A 24 -6.60 5.91 -1.26
C LYS A 24 -5.87 5.71 0.07
N LEU A 25 -4.59 5.45 -0.02
CA LEU A 25 -3.75 5.26 1.16
C LEU A 25 -2.78 6.42 1.28
N SER A 26 -2.77 7.08 2.44
CA SER A 26 -1.76 8.08 2.77
C SER A 26 -0.53 7.39 3.37
N MET A 27 0.55 8.15 3.53
CA MET A 27 1.75 7.63 4.17
C MET A 27 1.47 7.10 5.57
N ASP A 28 0.67 7.84 6.34
CA ASP A 28 0.31 7.42 7.69
C ASP A 28 -0.48 6.12 7.69
N GLU A 29 -1.44 6.00 6.77
CA GLU A 29 -2.24 4.79 6.66
C GLU A 29 -1.38 3.58 6.29
N VAL A 30 -0.45 3.74 5.38
CA VAL A 30 0.46 2.66 4.98
C VAL A 30 1.35 2.27 6.15
N LYS A 31 1.91 3.26 6.84
CA LYS A 31 2.79 3.02 7.98
C LYS A 31 2.06 2.26 9.09
N THR A 32 0.86 2.71 9.44
CA THR A 32 0.04 2.07 10.46
C THR A 32 -0.38 0.67 10.02
N GLY A 33 -0.74 0.51 8.75
CA GLY A 33 -1.15 -0.77 8.21
C GLY A 33 -0.04 -1.81 8.30
N TYR A 34 1.17 -1.44 7.94
CA TYR A 34 2.30 -2.37 8.05
C TYR A 34 2.57 -2.76 9.51
N LEU A 35 2.44 -1.81 10.42
CA LEU A 35 2.65 -2.11 11.83
C LEU A 35 1.57 -3.06 12.36
N GLU A 36 0.31 -2.82 12.01
CA GLU A 36 -0.79 -3.62 12.53
C GLU A 36 -0.91 -4.99 11.88
N HIS A 37 -0.69 -5.07 10.56
CA HIS A 37 -0.88 -6.31 9.82
C HIS A 37 0.35 -7.18 9.73
N TYR A 38 1.52 -6.56 9.67
CA TYR A 38 2.77 -7.30 9.51
C TYR A 38 3.70 -7.17 10.71
N GLY A 39 3.34 -6.35 11.68
CA GLY A 39 4.19 -6.10 12.84
C GLY A 39 5.50 -5.43 12.47
N ARG A 40 5.53 -4.74 11.33
CA ARG A 40 6.74 -4.15 10.80
C ARG A 40 6.68 -2.63 10.92
N VAL A 41 7.69 -2.06 11.57
CA VAL A 41 7.81 -0.61 11.67
C VAL A 41 8.63 -0.11 10.48
N MET A 42 8.03 0.76 9.67
CA MET A 42 8.72 1.37 8.54
C MET A 42 9.10 2.81 8.89
N SER A 43 10.32 3.18 8.54
CA SER A 43 10.76 4.55 8.73
C SER A 43 10.14 5.46 7.66
N ASP A 44 10.16 6.76 7.91
CA ASP A 44 9.64 7.74 6.96
C ASP A 44 10.36 7.63 5.61
N GLU A 45 11.67 7.39 5.64
CA GLU A 45 12.45 7.23 4.41
C GLU A 45 12.00 6.03 3.60
N GLU A 46 11.71 4.91 4.27
CA GLU A 46 11.25 3.71 3.60
C GLU A 46 9.88 3.95 2.95
N ILE A 47 8.98 4.61 3.66
CA ILE A 47 7.66 4.94 3.16
C ILE A 47 7.78 5.87 1.95
N GLU A 48 8.62 6.89 2.04
CA GLU A 48 8.84 7.82 0.92
C GLU A 48 9.37 7.11 -0.31
N LYS A 49 10.33 6.21 -0.14
CA LYS A 49 10.87 5.44 -1.25
C LYS A 49 9.80 4.60 -1.93
N MET A 50 8.96 3.96 -1.11
CA MET A 50 7.88 3.15 -1.65
C MET A 50 6.90 4.02 -2.44
N PHE A 51 6.53 5.16 -1.91
CA PHE A 51 5.61 6.07 -2.59
C PHE A 51 6.18 6.59 -3.90
N LYS A 52 7.46 6.99 -3.90
CA LYS A 52 8.11 7.46 -5.12
C LYS A 52 8.17 6.38 -6.19
N SER A 53 8.26 5.13 -5.76
CA SER A 53 8.33 4.00 -6.68
C SER A 53 7.00 3.74 -7.38
N VAL A 54 5.87 3.98 -6.70
CA VAL A 54 4.55 3.59 -7.22
C VAL A 54 3.62 4.78 -7.48
N ASP A 55 3.86 5.93 -6.87
CA ASP A 55 3.02 7.11 -7.05
C ASP A 55 3.47 7.88 -8.29
N SER A 56 2.89 7.55 -9.42
CA SER A 56 3.31 8.11 -10.70
C SER A 56 2.95 9.57 -10.89
N ASP A 57 1.93 10.05 -10.16
CA ASP A 57 1.49 11.45 -10.29
C ASP A 57 1.84 12.31 -9.08
N ASN A 58 2.61 11.78 -8.15
CA ASN A 58 3.08 12.50 -6.96
C ASN A 58 1.96 13.12 -6.15
N SER A 59 0.83 12.43 -6.07
CA SER A 59 -0.33 12.94 -5.32
C SER A 59 -0.14 12.84 -3.81
N GLY A 60 0.81 12.01 -3.37
CA GLY A 60 1.01 11.73 -1.95
C GLY A 60 0.08 10.64 -1.42
N PHE A 61 -0.65 9.99 -2.31
CA PHE A 61 -1.57 8.91 -1.97
C PHE A 61 -1.39 7.76 -2.94
N ILE A 62 -1.67 6.56 -2.47
CA ILE A 62 -1.62 5.35 -3.28
C ILE A 62 -3.04 4.81 -3.43
N ASP A 63 -3.51 4.68 -4.67
CA ASP A 63 -4.81 4.05 -4.92
C ASP A 63 -4.63 2.53 -5.04
N TYR A 64 -5.73 1.83 -5.28
CA TYR A 64 -5.68 0.37 -5.36
C TYR A 64 -4.76 -0.12 -6.48
N SER A 65 -4.81 0.52 -7.63
CA SER A 65 -3.96 0.13 -8.76
C SER A 65 -2.49 0.27 -8.42
N GLU A 66 -2.11 1.39 -7.80
CA GLU A 66 -0.73 1.62 -7.39
C GLU A 66 -0.31 0.64 -6.30
N PHE A 67 -1.22 0.31 -5.39
CA PHE A 67 -0.95 -0.67 -4.35
C PHE A 67 -0.65 -2.05 -4.95
N VAL A 68 -1.42 -2.46 -5.94
CA VAL A 68 -1.20 -3.74 -6.65
C VAL A 68 0.16 -3.73 -7.35
N ILE A 69 0.52 -2.64 -7.98
CA ILE A 69 1.82 -2.50 -8.64
C ILE A 69 2.96 -2.67 -7.63
N ALA A 70 2.83 -2.03 -6.47
CA ALA A 70 3.83 -2.15 -5.42
C ALA A 70 3.98 -3.61 -4.96
N ALA A 71 2.88 -4.30 -4.79
CA ALA A 71 2.89 -5.70 -4.37
C ALA A 71 3.51 -6.60 -5.44
N MET A 72 3.26 -6.32 -6.71
CA MET A 72 3.82 -7.10 -7.80
C MET A 72 5.32 -6.90 -7.96
N ASN A 73 5.82 -5.72 -7.65
CA ASN A 73 7.24 -5.40 -7.76
C ASN A 73 8.06 -5.88 -6.57
N GLU A 74 7.41 -6.29 -5.52
CA GLU A 74 8.09 -6.79 -4.33
C GLU A 74 8.62 -8.19 -4.60
N LYS A 75 9.88 -8.38 -4.29
CA LYS A 75 10.53 -9.69 -4.45
C LYS A 75 11.13 -10.16 -3.15
#